data_83b6a7462d5bcdb6c0411e0f7e101f63
#
_entry.id   83b6a7462d5bcdb6c0411e0f7e101f63
#
_cell.length_a   1.000
_cell.length_b   1.000
_cell.length_c   1.000
_cell.angle_alpha   90.00
_cell.angle_beta   90.00
_cell.angle_gamma   90.00
#
_symmetry.space_group_name_H-M   'P 1'
#
loop_
_entity.id
_entity.type
_entity.pdbx_description
1 polymer ?
#
loop_
_entity_poly.entity_id
_entity_poly.type
_entity_poly.pdbx_seq_one_letter_code
_entity_poly.pdbx_strand_id
1 'polypeptide(L)'
;MLDLPDAATPPSNIAVELTTAEALAPLRERYRNEMQCQIVRDSFVRRGFSHGYGIQADGHLVGYGLVDHRFDPGSVHEFFVAPPYRGWAGPMFRRLLEAGDGRHIRAQTNDPLLLLMFHDCATNITVENVLFGDALTTALACPGGSLQRKTGDEEEWHVVVDGEIAALAGLLFHYNPPFADVYMEVNEPFRRRGYGSYAVQEVKRVAYELGKVPAARCNPDNLASRRTLERAGLLPCGHVLRGDVVR
;
A
#
# COMPACT_ATOMS: atom_id res chain seq x y z
N MET A 1 7.00 17.35 17.79
CA MET A 1 8.28 16.82 17.24
C MET A 1 8.80 15.86 18.28
N LEU A 2 9.00 14.58 17.94
CA LEU A 2 9.64 13.63 18.87
C LEU A 2 11.09 14.11 19.03
N ASP A 3 11.44 14.51 20.26
CA ASP A 3 12.81 14.90 20.61
C ASP A 3 13.62 13.60 20.75
N LEU A 4 14.25 13.18 19.65
CA LEU A 4 15.06 11.97 19.63
C LEU A 4 16.51 12.35 19.86
N PRO A 5 17.24 11.68 20.78
CA PRO A 5 18.66 11.92 21.00
C PRO A 5 19.47 11.62 19.74
N ASP A 6 20.64 12.25 19.64
CA ASP A 6 21.55 12.02 18.53
C ASP A 6 22.09 10.58 18.57
N ALA A 7 21.91 9.85 17.48
CA ALA A 7 22.25 8.43 17.38
C ALA A 7 23.66 8.20 16.80
N ALA A 8 24.63 9.04 17.15
CA ALA A 8 26.01 8.89 16.69
C ALA A 8 26.70 7.60 17.22
N THR A 9 26.17 6.99 18.28
CA THR A 9 26.69 5.76 18.88
C THR A 9 25.67 4.63 18.81
N PRO A 10 26.12 3.35 18.70
CA PRO A 10 25.22 2.20 18.76
C PRO A 10 24.36 2.23 20.03
N PRO A 11 23.04 1.96 19.94
CA PRO A 11 22.23 1.83 21.15
C PRO A 11 22.73 0.65 22.00
N SER A 12 22.84 0.86 23.29
CA SER A 12 23.28 -0.17 24.24
C SER A 12 22.19 -1.25 24.44
N ASN A 13 20.92 -0.88 24.23
CA ASN A 13 19.78 -1.78 24.34
C ASN A 13 18.74 -1.51 23.23
N ILE A 14 18.33 -2.57 22.54
CA ILE A 14 17.23 -2.54 21.58
C ILE A 14 16.12 -3.47 22.11
N ALA A 15 14.95 -2.90 22.44
CA ALA A 15 13.77 -3.63 22.82
C ALA A 15 12.67 -3.50 21.76
N VAL A 16 11.92 -4.60 21.54
CA VAL A 16 10.74 -4.61 20.64
C VAL A 16 9.58 -5.22 21.39
N GLU A 17 8.52 -4.44 21.54
CA GLU A 17 7.38 -4.81 22.35
C GLU A 17 6.06 -4.51 21.64
N LEU A 18 5.07 -5.38 21.89
CA LEU A 18 3.69 -5.15 21.42
C LEU A 18 3.18 -3.81 21.97
N THR A 19 2.57 -3.00 21.12
CA THR A 19 2.07 -1.68 21.51
C THR A 19 0.78 -1.32 20.79
N THR A 20 0.16 -0.20 21.18
CA THR A 20 -1.10 0.23 20.60
C THR A 20 -0.93 1.04 19.31
N ALA A 21 -1.97 1.08 18.49
CA ALA A 21 -1.99 1.88 17.26
C ALA A 21 -1.82 3.39 17.57
N GLU A 22 -2.35 3.85 18.70
CA GLU A 22 -2.26 5.23 19.15
C GLU A 22 -0.82 5.62 19.49
N ALA A 23 -0.09 4.73 20.18
CA ALA A 23 1.32 4.96 20.49
C ALA A 23 2.20 5.03 19.24
N LEU A 24 1.83 4.30 18.19
CA LEU A 24 2.56 4.28 16.92
C LEU A 24 2.16 5.42 15.96
N ALA A 25 1.02 6.10 16.19
CA ALA A 25 0.47 7.08 15.26
C ALA A 25 1.49 8.16 14.81
N PRO A 26 2.30 8.77 15.70
CA PRO A 26 3.28 9.78 15.29
C PRO A 26 4.39 9.23 14.36
N LEU A 27 4.83 7.98 14.60
CA LEU A 27 5.84 7.34 13.74
C LEU A 27 5.24 6.91 12.40
N ARG A 28 3.99 6.43 12.40
CA ARG A 28 3.27 6.07 11.17
C ARG A 28 2.99 7.29 10.29
N GLU A 29 2.70 8.45 10.90
CA GLU A 29 2.58 9.70 10.16
C GLU A 29 3.90 10.08 9.47
N ARG A 30 5.04 9.97 10.18
CA ARG A 30 6.37 10.21 9.60
C ARG A 30 6.67 9.24 8.46
N TYR A 31 6.39 7.95 8.65
CA TYR A 31 6.53 6.94 7.60
C TYR A 31 5.73 7.32 6.36
N ARG A 32 4.46 7.69 6.49
CA ARG A 32 3.62 8.11 5.38
C ARG A 32 4.15 9.33 4.63
N ASN A 33 4.70 10.30 5.36
CA ASN A 33 5.25 11.53 4.77
C ASN A 33 6.58 11.31 4.02
N GLU A 34 7.32 10.27 4.36
CA GLU A 34 8.56 9.93 3.67
C GLU A 34 8.32 9.14 2.37
N MET A 35 7.15 8.58 2.21
CA MET A 35 6.86 7.62 1.16
C MET A 35 6.09 8.24 0.00
N GLN A 36 6.44 7.84 -1.22
CA GLN A 36 5.74 8.23 -2.44
C GLN A 36 4.98 7.04 -3.02
N CYS A 37 3.72 7.27 -3.41
CA CYS A 37 2.86 6.26 -4.04
C CYS A 37 2.76 4.97 -3.21
N GLN A 38 2.22 5.10 -2.00
CA GLN A 38 2.05 3.96 -1.11
C GLN A 38 0.62 3.61 -0.87
N ILE A 39 0.32 2.35 -1.13
CA ILE A 39 -0.90 1.74 -0.67
C ILE A 39 -0.56 0.99 0.61
N VAL A 40 -0.46 1.72 1.71
CA VAL A 40 -0.21 1.15 3.05
C VAL A 40 -1.53 0.79 3.70
N ARG A 41 -1.54 -0.27 4.50
CA ARG A 41 -2.77 -0.90 4.98
C ARG A 41 -3.26 -0.33 6.32
N ASP A 42 -3.61 0.96 6.37
CA ASP A 42 -4.20 1.58 7.57
C ASP A 42 -5.40 0.80 8.12
N SER A 43 -6.21 0.21 7.23
CA SER A 43 -7.35 -0.59 7.63
C SER A 43 -6.98 -1.83 8.44
N PHE A 44 -5.81 -2.42 8.22
CA PHE A 44 -5.35 -3.60 8.95
C PHE A 44 -5.11 -3.26 10.43
N VAL A 45 -4.55 -2.09 10.69
CA VAL A 45 -4.33 -1.61 12.07
C VAL A 45 -5.67 -1.27 12.73
N ARG A 46 -6.51 -0.47 12.06
CA ARG A 46 -7.81 -0.03 12.61
C ARG A 46 -8.78 -1.17 12.88
N ARG A 47 -8.71 -2.24 12.09
CA ARG A 47 -9.54 -3.46 12.26
C ARG A 47 -8.89 -4.50 13.16
N GLY A 48 -7.72 -4.21 13.72
CA GLY A 48 -6.98 -5.15 14.56
C GLY A 48 -6.51 -6.41 13.81
N PHE A 49 -6.17 -6.31 12.52
CA PHE A 49 -5.66 -7.44 11.73
C PHE A 49 -4.13 -7.55 11.79
N SER A 50 -3.45 -6.48 12.20
CA SER A 50 -2.02 -6.46 12.42
C SER A 50 -1.70 -6.04 13.84
N HIS A 51 -0.73 -6.71 14.43
CA HIS A 51 -0.13 -6.29 15.67
C HIS A 51 0.95 -5.23 15.40
N GLY A 52 0.94 -4.17 16.17
CA GLY A 52 1.95 -3.13 16.16
C GLY A 52 3.03 -3.39 17.21
N TYR A 53 4.28 -3.34 16.82
CA TYR A 53 5.44 -3.48 17.69
C TYR A 53 6.21 -2.18 17.72
N GLY A 54 6.36 -1.59 18.91
CA GLY A 54 7.25 -0.43 19.13
C GLY A 54 8.70 -0.89 19.24
N ILE A 55 9.59 -0.18 18.57
CA ILE A 55 11.04 -0.43 18.61
C ILE A 55 11.68 0.67 19.45
N GLN A 56 12.29 0.28 20.53
CA GLN A 56 12.97 1.18 21.46
C GLN A 56 14.49 1.05 21.34
N ALA A 57 15.17 2.18 21.41
CA ALA A 57 16.62 2.26 21.56
C ALA A 57 16.91 3.03 22.86
N ASP A 58 17.56 2.39 23.81
CA ASP A 58 17.88 2.96 25.14
C ASP A 58 16.67 3.62 25.83
N GLY A 59 15.49 2.96 25.70
CA GLY A 59 14.22 3.41 26.31
C GLY A 59 13.43 4.45 25.49
N HIS A 60 13.94 4.91 24.36
CA HIS A 60 13.22 5.83 23.48
C HIS A 60 12.55 5.09 22.32
N LEU A 61 11.28 5.38 22.05
CA LEU A 61 10.55 4.85 20.91
C LEU A 61 11.08 5.49 19.62
N VAL A 62 11.85 4.72 18.84
CA VAL A 62 12.56 5.19 17.64
C VAL A 62 12.07 4.62 16.33
N GLY A 63 11.23 3.59 16.41
CA GLY A 63 10.70 2.89 15.23
C GLY A 63 9.52 2.01 15.56
N TYR A 64 9.00 1.34 14.53
CA TYR A 64 7.93 0.36 14.69
C TYR A 64 7.93 -0.68 13.56
N GLY A 65 7.21 -1.77 13.78
CA GLY A 65 6.84 -2.73 12.75
C GLY A 65 5.39 -3.18 12.89
N LEU A 66 4.78 -3.57 11.76
CA LEU A 66 3.45 -4.18 11.72
C LEU A 66 3.55 -5.62 11.22
N VAL A 67 2.99 -6.54 11.98
CA VAL A 67 2.96 -7.98 11.67
C VAL A 67 1.51 -8.44 11.56
N ASP A 68 1.15 -9.00 10.41
CA ASP A 68 -0.18 -9.57 10.18
C ASP A 68 -0.37 -10.83 11.05
N HIS A 69 -1.53 -10.95 11.69
CA HIS A 69 -1.90 -12.14 12.47
C HIS A 69 -3.18 -12.81 11.96
N ARG A 70 -3.81 -12.26 10.93
CA ARG A 70 -5.12 -12.73 10.45
C ARG A 70 -5.10 -13.34 9.06
N PHE A 71 -4.58 -12.63 8.05
CA PHE A 71 -4.65 -13.04 6.64
C PHE A 71 -3.40 -13.77 6.16
N ASP A 72 -2.23 -13.33 6.62
CA ASP A 72 -0.92 -13.95 6.36
C ASP A 72 -0.11 -13.92 7.66
N PRO A 73 -0.46 -14.76 8.66
CA PRO A 73 0.10 -14.70 9.99
C PRO A 73 1.63 -14.78 10.00
N GLY A 74 2.26 -13.81 10.68
CA GLY A 74 3.72 -13.66 10.70
C GLY A 74 4.28 -12.86 9.52
N SER A 75 3.43 -12.25 8.68
CA SER A 75 3.91 -11.39 7.59
C SER A 75 4.18 -9.97 8.09
N VAL A 76 5.44 -9.53 8.03
CA VAL A 76 5.84 -8.14 8.28
C VAL A 76 5.55 -7.32 7.03
N HIS A 77 4.73 -6.27 7.15
CA HIS A 77 4.32 -5.46 6.00
C HIS A 77 4.53 -3.94 6.16
N GLU A 78 4.92 -3.47 7.35
CA GLU A 78 5.45 -2.14 7.60
C GLU A 78 6.66 -2.25 8.55
N PHE A 79 7.68 -1.44 8.28
CA PHE A 79 8.83 -1.27 9.15
C PHE A 79 9.38 0.14 8.98
N PHE A 80 9.48 0.85 10.06
CA PHE A 80 10.01 2.21 10.08
C PHE A 80 10.98 2.39 11.25
N VAL A 81 12.08 3.05 10.95
CA VAL A 81 13.05 3.52 11.95
C VAL A 81 13.34 5.00 11.65
N ALA A 82 13.29 5.83 12.67
CA ALA A 82 13.58 7.25 12.56
C ALA A 82 14.99 7.46 11.98
N PRO A 83 15.21 8.46 11.09
CA PRO A 83 16.44 8.63 10.34
C PRO A 83 17.74 8.53 11.14
N PRO A 84 17.86 9.13 12.35
CA PRO A 84 19.09 9.03 13.14
C PRO A 84 19.47 7.59 13.52
N TYR A 85 18.50 6.68 13.59
CA TYR A 85 18.71 5.30 14.04
C TYR A 85 18.77 4.26 12.90
N ARG A 86 18.69 4.68 11.63
CA ARG A 86 18.65 3.77 10.47
C ARG A 86 19.93 2.95 10.28
N GLY A 87 21.05 3.42 10.81
CA GLY A 87 22.30 2.63 10.85
C GLY A 87 22.16 1.31 11.61
N TRP A 88 21.17 1.20 12.49
CA TRP A 88 20.88 -0.01 13.29
C TRP A 88 19.57 -0.70 12.89
N ALA A 89 19.01 -0.36 11.73
CA ALA A 89 17.77 -0.95 11.25
C ALA A 89 17.83 -2.48 11.13
N GLY A 90 18.94 -3.05 10.69
CA GLY A 90 19.11 -4.49 10.58
C GLY A 90 18.96 -5.24 11.92
N PRO A 91 19.72 -4.89 12.99
CA PRO A 91 19.49 -5.44 14.33
C PRO A 91 18.05 -5.23 14.84
N MET A 92 17.46 -4.06 14.64
CA MET A 92 16.08 -3.74 15.05
C MET A 92 15.07 -4.63 14.32
N PHE A 93 15.26 -4.84 13.03
CA PHE A 93 14.39 -5.68 12.22
C PHE A 93 14.43 -7.16 12.66
N ARG A 94 15.63 -7.67 12.96
CA ARG A 94 15.77 -9.04 13.50
C ARG A 94 15.03 -9.20 14.84
N ARG A 95 15.12 -8.22 15.73
CA ARG A 95 14.33 -8.21 16.97
C ARG A 95 12.82 -8.15 16.72
N LEU A 96 12.38 -7.41 15.70
CA LEU A 96 10.98 -7.40 15.29
C LEU A 96 10.53 -8.79 14.80
N LEU A 97 11.32 -9.47 13.98
CA LEU A 97 11.03 -10.82 13.51
C LEU A 97 10.91 -11.81 14.68
N GLU A 98 11.80 -11.72 15.68
CA GLU A 98 11.75 -12.53 16.91
C GLU A 98 10.47 -12.25 17.72
N ALA A 99 10.20 -10.98 18.02
CA ALA A 99 9.07 -10.57 18.87
C ALA A 99 7.70 -10.84 18.22
N GLY A 100 7.61 -10.71 16.89
CA GLY A 100 6.38 -10.87 16.13
C GLY A 100 6.18 -12.25 15.48
N ASP A 101 7.01 -13.25 15.78
CA ASP A 101 7.06 -14.55 15.07
C ASP A 101 7.04 -14.35 13.55
N GLY A 102 7.90 -13.44 13.06
CA GLY A 102 7.99 -13.09 11.65
C GLY A 102 8.38 -14.28 10.77
N ARG A 103 7.53 -14.61 9.80
CA ARG A 103 7.71 -15.76 8.88
C ARG A 103 7.87 -15.32 7.43
N HIS A 104 7.24 -14.21 7.09
CA HIS A 104 7.22 -13.64 5.76
C HIS A 104 7.47 -12.14 5.84
N ILE A 105 7.97 -11.59 4.74
CA ILE A 105 8.10 -10.13 4.58
C ILE A 105 7.36 -9.75 3.30
N ARG A 106 6.52 -8.71 3.38
CA ARG A 106 5.83 -8.12 2.22
C ARG A 106 6.30 -6.69 2.04
N ALA A 107 7.28 -6.50 1.18
CA ALA A 107 7.89 -5.21 0.91
C ALA A 107 7.36 -4.60 -0.38
N GLN A 108 7.20 -3.28 -0.40
CA GLN A 108 7.01 -2.52 -1.63
C GLN A 108 8.37 -2.05 -2.14
N THR A 109 8.62 -2.14 -3.45
CA THR A 109 9.91 -1.73 -4.04
C THR A 109 10.17 -0.22 -3.93
N ASN A 110 9.14 0.56 -3.64
CA ASN A 110 9.21 1.99 -3.34
C ASN A 110 9.23 2.31 -1.83
N ASP A 111 9.44 1.30 -0.98
CA ASP A 111 9.75 1.42 0.44
C ASP A 111 11.23 1.03 0.68
N PRO A 112 12.18 1.97 0.63
CA PRO A 112 13.60 1.64 0.61
C PRO A 112 14.07 0.91 1.87
N LEU A 113 13.53 1.26 3.05
CA LEU A 113 13.99 0.66 4.30
C LEU A 113 13.50 -0.78 4.47
N LEU A 114 12.21 -1.02 4.26
CA LEU A 114 11.69 -2.39 4.33
C LEU A 114 12.23 -3.25 3.18
N LEU A 115 12.44 -2.68 1.99
CA LEU A 115 13.06 -3.39 0.87
C LEU A 115 14.50 -3.81 1.18
N LEU A 116 15.28 -2.97 1.87
CA LEU A 116 16.62 -3.34 2.32
C LEU A 116 16.56 -4.54 3.29
N MET A 117 15.69 -4.48 4.29
CA MET A 117 15.48 -5.59 5.23
C MET A 117 14.99 -6.86 4.52
N PHE A 118 14.16 -6.69 3.49
CA PHE A 118 13.68 -7.78 2.67
C PHE A 118 14.83 -8.52 1.96
N HIS A 119 15.75 -7.78 1.33
CA HIS A 119 16.92 -8.39 0.68
C HIS A 119 17.88 -9.07 1.66
N ASP A 120 18.00 -8.53 2.87
CA ASP A 120 18.89 -9.09 3.90
C ASP A 120 18.32 -10.32 4.59
N CYS A 121 17.00 -10.47 4.63
CA CYS A 121 16.33 -11.46 5.48
C CYS A 121 15.36 -12.39 4.74
N ALA A 122 15.13 -12.22 3.43
CA ALA A 122 14.14 -13.00 2.71
C ALA A 122 14.75 -13.93 1.66
N THR A 123 14.07 -15.05 1.46
CA THR A 123 14.29 -16.03 0.38
C THR A 123 12.96 -16.37 -0.30
N ASN A 124 12.96 -17.20 -1.36
CA ASN A 124 11.76 -17.59 -2.10
C ASN A 124 10.92 -16.39 -2.56
N ILE A 125 11.58 -15.39 -3.13
CA ILE A 125 11.00 -14.11 -3.49
C ILE A 125 10.02 -14.26 -4.65
N THR A 126 8.82 -13.73 -4.48
CA THR A 126 7.76 -13.66 -5.50
C THR A 126 7.21 -12.24 -5.62
N VAL A 127 6.67 -11.92 -6.80
CA VAL A 127 5.97 -10.66 -7.04
C VAL A 127 4.47 -10.90 -6.90
N GLU A 128 3.83 -10.26 -5.92
CA GLU A 128 2.39 -10.38 -5.70
C GLU A 128 1.58 -9.39 -6.53
N ASN A 129 2.03 -8.14 -6.60
CA ASN A 129 1.34 -7.09 -7.34
C ASN A 129 2.31 -6.15 -8.05
N VAL A 130 1.84 -5.57 -9.16
CA VAL A 130 2.39 -4.34 -9.73
C VAL A 130 1.63 -3.16 -9.13
N LEU A 131 2.35 -2.14 -8.69
CA LEU A 131 1.80 -0.89 -8.17
C LEU A 131 1.74 0.14 -9.30
N PHE A 132 0.66 0.91 -9.32
CA PHE A 132 0.43 1.97 -10.30
C PHE A 132 0.18 3.29 -9.58
N GLY A 133 0.96 4.30 -9.94
CA GLY A 133 0.81 5.67 -9.48
C GLY A 133 0.13 6.54 -10.54
N ASP A 134 -0.48 7.62 -10.09
CA ASP A 134 -1.06 8.63 -10.95
C ASP A 134 0.05 9.42 -11.67
N ALA A 135 0.07 9.38 -12.99
CA ALA A 135 1.12 10.00 -13.79
C ALA A 135 0.60 10.93 -14.89
N LEU A 136 -0.56 10.60 -15.49
CA LEU A 136 -1.08 11.33 -16.64
C LEU A 136 -2.57 11.58 -16.51
N THR A 137 -3.01 12.78 -16.80
CA THR A 137 -4.42 13.07 -17.05
C THR A 137 -4.77 12.70 -18.48
N THR A 138 -5.85 11.93 -18.67
CA THR A 138 -6.28 11.45 -19.99
C THR A 138 -7.63 12.05 -20.39
N ALA A 139 -7.96 12.01 -21.68
CA ALA A 139 -9.21 12.48 -22.27
C ALA A 139 -9.81 11.41 -23.19
N LEU A 140 -9.99 10.19 -22.65
CA LEU A 140 -10.60 9.08 -23.37
C LEU A 140 -12.10 9.36 -23.55
N ALA A 141 -12.58 9.19 -24.77
CA ALA A 141 -14.02 9.25 -25.05
C ALA A 141 -14.70 7.95 -24.58
N CYS A 142 -15.93 8.04 -24.06
CA CYS A 142 -16.75 6.88 -23.82
C CYS A 142 -17.09 6.20 -25.16
N PRO A 143 -16.88 4.90 -25.32
CA PRO A 143 -17.22 4.21 -26.57
C PRO A 143 -18.73 3.99 -26.82
N GLY A 144 -19.55 4.79 -26.21
CA GLY A 144 -21.01 4.75 -26.13
C GLY A 144 -21.46 4.55 -24.66
N GLY A 145 -22.60 5.13 -24.33
CA GLY A 145 -23.13 5.08 -22.96
C GLY A 145 -22.75 6.26 -22.07
N SER A 146 -22.98 6.11 -20.77
CA SER A 146 -22.78 7.14 -19.77
C SER A 146 -22.19 6.57 -18.48
N LEU A 147 -21.42 7.38 -17.75
CA LEU A 147 -21.03 7.06 -16.39
C LEU A 147 -22.17 7.44 -15.42
N GLN A 148 -22.56 6.51 -14.57
CA GLN A 148 -23.59 6.72 -13.57
C GLN A 148 -23.05 6.29 -12.21
N ARG A 149 -23.35 7.07 -11.17
CA ARG A 149 -23.06 6.68 -9.80
C ARG A 149 -24.01 5.60 -9.35
N LYS A 150 -23.50 4.57 -8.68
CA LYS A 150 -24.33 3.48 -8.14
C LYS A 150 -25.21 4.00 -7.02
N THR A 151 -26.50 3.71 -7.08
CA THR A 151 -27.45 4.11 -6.03
C THR A 151 -27.13 3.39 -4.72
N GLY A 152 -26.96 4.16 -3.63
CA GLY A 152 -26.66 3.62 -2.30
C GLY A 152 -25.19 3.26 -2.05
N ASP A 153 -24.31 3.52 -3.02
CA ASP A 153 -22.88 3.37 -2.87
C ASP A 153 -22.18 4.62 -3.41
N GLU A 154 -21.55 5.37 -2.52
CA GLU A 154 -20.93 6.64 -2.89
C GLU A 154 -19.56 6.47 -3.55
N GLU A 155 -19.02 5.28 -3.55
CA GLU A 155 -17.66 4.96 -3.96
C GLU A 155 -17.58 4.13 -5.25
N GLU A 156 -18.73 3.78 -5.87
CA GLU A 156 -18.80 2.98 -7.08
C GLU A 156 -19.58 3.67 -8.22
N TRP A 157 -19.05 3.56 -9.44
CA TRP A 157 -19.63 4.10 -10.68
C TRP A 157 -19.76 3.01 -11.72
N HIS A 158 -20.82 3.09 -12.52
CA HIS A 158 -21.11 2.16 -13.61
C HIS A 158 -21.06 2.89 -14.96
N VAL A 159 -20.43 2.26 -15.94
CA VAL A 159 -20.59 2.64 -17.35
C VAL A 159 -21.77 1.85 -17.89
N VAL A 160 -22.85 2.56 -18.24
CA VAL A 160 -24.09 1.96 -18.76
C VAL A 160 -24.19 2.19 -20.26
N VAL A 161 -24.43 1.12 -21.02
CA VAL A 161 -24.55 1.11 -22.48
C VAL A 161 -25.83 0.37 -22.84
N ASP A 162 -26.74 1.03 -23.56
CA ASP A 162 -28.03 0.45 -23.97
C ASP A 162 -28.84 -0.17 -22.79
N GLY A 163 -28.72 0.44 -21.61
CA GLY A 163 -29.38 -0.02 -20.39
C GLY A 163 -28.67 -1.13 -19.61
N GLU A 164 -27.55 -1.65 -20.13
CA GLU A 164 -26.74 -2.67 -19.46
C GLU A 164 -25.46 -2.09 -18.84
N ILE A 165 -25.00 -2.66 -17.71
CA ILE A 165 -23.74 -2.30 -17.08
C ILE A 165 -22.59 -2.91 -17.88
N ALA A 166 -21.84 -2.09 -18.60
CA ALA A 166 -20.67 -2.50 -19.38
C ALA A 166 -19.41 -2.62 -18.53
N ALA A 167 -19.24 -1.71 -17.58
CA ALA A 167 -18.11 -1.71 -16.64
C ALA A 167 -18.54 -1.07 -15.32
N LEU A 168 -17.85 -1.45 -14.24
CA LEU A 168 -17.88 -0.77 -12.96
C LEU A 168 -16.46 -0.33 -12.59
N ALA A 169 -16.34 0.77 -11.85
CA ALA A 169 -15.11 1.22 -11.23
C ALA A 169 -15.42 1.97 -9.94
N GLY A 170 -14.49 1.97 -9.00
CA GLY A 170 -14.69 2.64 -7.73
C GLY A 170 -13.39 2.99 -7.03
N LEU A 171 -13.55 3.62 -5.86
CA LEU A 171 -12.48 4.10 -5.00
C LEU A 171 -12.56 3.43 -3.63
N LEU A 172 -11.41 2.98 -3.12
CA LEU A 172 -11.27 2.47 -1.77
C LEU A 172 -10.42 3.44 -0.94
N PHE A 173 -10.99 3.95 0.15
CA PHE A 173 -10.35 4.98 1.00
C PHE A 173 -9.74 4.43 2.29
N HIS A 174 -9.72 3.12 2.47
CA HIS A 174 -9.18 2.49 3.67
C HIS A 174 -7.65 2.30 3.63
N TYR A 175 -7.00 2.86 2.63
CA TYR A 175 -5.55 2.94 2.50
C TYR A 175 -5.02 4.30 2.97
N ASN A 176 -3.70 4.46 2.92
CA ASN A 176 -3.07 5.67 3.43
C ASN A 176 -3.52 6.93 2.70
N PRO A 177 -3.94 7.95 3.43
CA PRO A 177 -4.03 9.28 2.86
C PRO A 177 -2.65 9.71 2.29
N PRO A 178 -2.60 10.41 1.15
CA PRO A 178 -3.74 10.95 0.38
C PRO A 178 -4.31 9.96 -0.65
N PHE A 179 -3.89 8.71 -0.69
CA PHE A 179 -4.23 7.78 -1.78
C PHE A 179 -5.66 7.26 -1.72
N ALA A 180 -6.23 7.03 -2.92
CA ALA A 180 -7.43 6.24 -3.13
C ALA A 180 -7.10 5.09 -4.09
N ASP A 181 -7.36 3.84 -3.67
CA ASP A 181 -7.10 2.65 -4.50
C ASP A 181 -8.25 2.47 -5.49
N VAL A 182 -7.92 2.49 -6.77
CA VAL A 182 -8.88 2.36 -7.86
C VAL A 182 -9.08 0.88 -8.18
N TYR A 183 -10.33 0.43 -8.18
CA TYR A 183 -10.70 -0.88 -8.70
C TYR A 183 -11.62 -0.76 -9.91
N MET A 184 -11.62 -1.78 -10.78
CA MET A 184 -12.51 -1.82 -11.92
C MET A 184 -12.78 -3.25 -12.36
N GLU A 185 -13.96 -3.45 -12.96
CA GLU A 185 -14.33 -4.67 -13.65
C GLU A 185 -15.08 -4.35 -14.94
N VAL A 186 -14.88 -5.15 -15.98
CA VAL A 186 -15.58 -5.02 -17.27
C VAL A 186 -16.33 -6.32 -17.54
N ASN A 187 -17.64 -6.21 -17.73
CA ASN A 187 -18.49 -7.34 -18.05
C ASN A 187 -18.07 -7.97 -19.37
N GLU A 188 -18.09 -9.29 -19.44
CA GLU A 188 -17.50 -10.08 -20.52
C GLU A 188 -17.91 -9.65 -21.92
N PRO A 189 -19.19 -9.40 -22.24
CA PRO A 189 -19.61 -8.96 -23.58
C PRO A 189 -19.04 -7.60 -24.01
N PHE A 190 -18.60 -6.79 -23.04
CA PHE A 190 -18.12 -5.43 -23.25
C PHE A 190 -16.59 -5.30 -23.21
N ARG A 191 -15.86 -6.40 -22.98
CA ARG A 191 -14.39 -6.39 -22.92
C ARG A 191 -13.74 -5.94 -24.24
N ARG A 192 -12.52 -5.37 -24.13
CA ARG A 192 -11.70 -4.91 -25.28
C ARG A 192 -12.33 -3.79 -26.12
N ARG A 193 -13.36 -3.09 -25.60
CA ARG A 193 -14.00 -1.95 -26.26
C ARG A 193 -13.61 -0.59 -25.64
N GLY A 194 -12.74 -0.56 -24.62
CA GLY A 194 -12.25 0.67 -23.98
C GLY A 194 -13.01 1.11 -22.72
N TYR A 195 -14.10 0.46 -22.36
CA TYR A 195 -14.93 0.83 -21.20
C TYR A 195 -14.17 0.83 -19.89
N GLY A 196 -13.29 -0.13 -19.64
CA GLY A 196 -12.48 -0.19 -18.41
C GLY A 196 -11.55 1.01 -18.27
N SER A 197 -10.82 1.39 -19.34
CA SER A 197 -9.93 2.54 -19.29
C SER A 197 -10.71 3.86 -19.14
N TYR A 198 -11.87 3.97 -19.79
CA TYR A 198 -12.75 5.11 -19.61
C TYR A 198 -13.28 5.18 -18.16
N ALA A 199 -13.77 4.07 -17.59
CA ALA A 199 -14.24 4.04 -16.21
C ALA A 199 -13.15 4.44 -15.20
N VAL A 200 -11.93 3.91 -15.34
CA VAL A 200 -10.78 4.28 -14.51
C VAL A 200 -10.46 5.77 -14.64
N GLN A 201 -10.44 6.33 -15.85
CA GLN A 201 -10.22 7.76 -16.07
C GLN A 201 -11.25 8.62 -15.32
N GLU A 202 -12.53 8.27 -15.41
CA GLU A 202 -13.58 9.05 -14.77
C GLU A 202 -13.52 8.94 -13.23
N VAL A 203 -13.22 7.75 -12.71
CA VAL A 203 -13.04 7.55 -11.27
C VAL A 203 -11.78 8.28 -10.76
N LYS A 204 -10.73 8.42 -11.57
CA LYS A 204 -9.59 9.28 -11.26
C LYS A 204 -10.01 10.75 -11.10
N ARG A 205 -10.89 11.26 -11.97
CA ARG A 205 -11.42 12.63 -11.85
C ARG A 205 -12.18 12.84 -10.55
N VAL A 206 -13.00 11.85 -10.17
CA VAL A 206 -13.68 11.88 -8.87
C VAL A 206 -12.67 11.90 -7.71
N ALA A 207 -11.59 11.09 -7.78
CA ALA A 207 -10.55 11.12 -6.76
C ALA A 207 -9.92 12.51 -6.64
N TYR A 208 -9.64 13.21 -7.75
CA TYR A 208 -9.11 14.57 -7.71
C TYR A 208 -10.10 15.58 -7.08
N GLU A 209 -11.39 15.49 -7.40
CA GLU A 209 -12.44 16.33 -6.79
C GLU A 209 -12.52 16.13 -5.28
N LEU A 210 -12.24 14.90 -4.80
CA LEU A 210 -12.16 14.56 -3.38
C LEU A 210 -10.80 14.90 -2.73
N GLY A 211 -9.88 15.54 -3.46
CA GLY A 211 -8.54 15.87 -2.98
C GLY A 211 -7.66 14.62 -2.71
N LYS A 212 -7.92 13.52 -3.44
CA LYS A 212 -7.20 12.27 -3.32
C LYS A 212 -6.26 12.03 -4.51
N VAL A 213 -5.23 11.22 -4.28
CA VAL A 213 -4.30 10.77 -5.32
C VAL A 213 -4.71 9.36 -5.75
N PRO A 214 -5.14 9.16 -7.00
CA PRO A 214 -5.47 7.82 -7.48
C PRO A 214 -4.25 6.92 -7.51
N ALA A 215 -4.41 5.69 -7.06
CA ALA A 215 -3.42 4.63 -7.16
C ALA A 215 -4.13 3.31 -7.47
N ALA A 216 -3.41 2.31 -7.93
CA ALA A 216 -3.99 1.00 -8.22
C ALA A 216 -2.97 -0.12 -8.04
N ARG A 217 -3.48 -1.36 -8.00
CA ARG A 217 -2.67 -2.58 -8.00
C ARG A 217 -3.29 -3.61 -8.92
N CYS A 218 -2.45 -4.44 -9.52
CA CYS A 218 -2.95 -5.64 -10.16
C CYS A 218 -1.95 -6.80 -10.05
N ASN A 219 -2.45 -8.02 -10.25
CA ASN A 219 -1.59 -9.19 -10.38
C ASN A 219 -0.65 -9.00 -11.58
N PRO A 220 0.65 -9.37 -11.49
CA PRO A 220 1.62 -9.25 -12.58
C PRO A 220 1.17 -9.91 -13.88
N ASP A 221 0.46 -11.03 -13.79
CA ASP A 221 -0.03 -11.80 -14.95
C ASP A 221 -1.31 -11.22 -15.56
N ASN A 222 -1.97 -10.26 -14.89
CA ASN A 222 -3.18 -9.62 -15.41
C ASN A 222 -2.84 -8.49 -16.40
N LEU A 223 -2.37 -8.90 -17.59
CA LEU A 223 -2.00 -7.96 -18.66
C LEU A 223 -3.18 -7.07 -19.11
N ALA A 224 -4.42 -7.56 -19.01
CA ALA A 224 -5.60 -6.77 -19.38
C ALA A 224 -5.80 -5.61 -18.40
N SER A 225 -5.68 -5.85 -17.09
CA SER A 225 -5.74 -4.81 -16.06
C SER A 225 -4.60 -3.80 -16.23
N ARG A 226 -3.36 -4.28 -16.40
CA ARG A 226 -2.19 -3.41 -16.62
C ARG A 226 -2.43 -2.42 -17.76
N ARG A 227 -2.80 -2.92 -18.95
CA ARG A 227 -3.06 -2.07 -20.14
C ARG A 227 -4.23 -1.11 -19.92
N THR A 228 -5.24 -1.53 -19.14
CA THR A 228 -6.38 -0.68 -18.81
C THR A 228 -5.96 0.49 -17.94
N LEU A 229 -5.16 0.24 -16.89
CA LEU A 229 -4.63 1.25 -15.99
C LEU A 229 -3.67 2.21 -16.71
N GLU A 230 -2.72 1.66 -17.49
CA GLU A 230 -1.76 2.45 -18.27
C GLU A 230 -2.47 3.38 -19.27
N ARG A 231 -3.48 2.89 -19.97
CA ARG A 231 -4.27 3.70 -20.91
C ARG A 231 -5.05 4.82 -20.21
N ALA A 232 -5.45 4.63 -18.96
CA ALA A 232 -6.10 5.64 -18.13
C ALA A 232 -5.11 6.59 -17.44
N GLY A 233 -3.79 6.46 -17.69
CA GLY A 233 -2.75 7.34 -17.17
C GLY A 233 -2.22 6.97 -15.80
N LEU A 234 -2.49 5.77 -15.31
CA LEU A 234 -1.83 5.19 -14.14
C LEU A 234 -0.62 4.38 -14.60
N LEU A 235 0.60 4.79 -14.24
CA LEU A 235 1.82 4.11 -14.70
C LEU A 235 2.42 3.23 -13.59
N PRO A 236 3.09 2.12 -13.98
CA PRO A 236 3.80 1.30 -13.01
C PRO A 236 4.83 2.13 -12.23
N CYS A 237 4.81 2.02 -10.90
CA CYS A 237 5.71 2.76 -9.99
C CYS A 237 6.42 1.85 -8.99
N GLY A 238 6.11 0.57 -8.97
CA GLY A 238 6.73 -0.41 -8.09
C GLY A 238 6.04 -1.76 -8.12
N HIS A 239 6.50 -2.63 -7.22
CA HIS A 239 5.94 -3.96 -6.99
C HIS A 239 5.71 -4.21 -5.51
N VAL A 240 4.75 -5.06 -5.18
CA VAL A 240 4.68 -5.72 -3.88
C VAL A 240 5.39 -7.07 -4.01
N LEU A 241 6.44 -7.24 -3.23
CA LEU A 241 7.21 -8.47 -3.13
C LEU A 241 6.81 -9.23 -1.88
N ARG A 242 6.81 -10.56 -1.94
CA ARG A 242 6.68 -11.46 -0.80
C ARG A 242 7.85 -12.42 -0.79
N GLY A 243 8.44 -12.64 0.39
CA GLY A 243 9.49 -13.61 0.60
C GLY A 243 9.37 -14.27 1.97
N ASP A 244 9.96 -15.45 2.10
CA ASP A 244 10.02 -16.19 3.36
C ASP A 244 11.23 -15.70 4.17
N VAL A 245 11.08 -15.53 5.49
CA VAL A 245 12.18 -15.15 6.37
C VAL A 245 13.21 -16.29 6.45
N VAL A 246 14.47 -15.95 6.20
CA VAL A 246 15.61 -16.89 6.40
C VAL A 246 15.78 -17.14 7.90
N ARG A 247 15.73 -18.41 8.30
CA ARG A 247 15.92 -18.87 9.69
C ARG A 247 17.35 -19.36 9.92
#